data_d004d1d095a08c772e8bd2968d6f27bf
#
_entry.id   d004d1d095a08c772e8bd2968d6f27bf
#
_cell.length_a   1.000
_cell.length_b   1.000
_cell.length_c   1.000
_cell.angle_alpha   90.00
_cell.angle_beta   90.00
_cell.angle_gamma   90.00
#
_symmetry.space_group_name_H-M   'P 1'
#
loop_
_entity.id
_entity.type
_entity.pdbx_description
1 polymer ?
#
loop_
_entity_poly.entity_id
_entity_poly.type
_entity_poly.pdbx_seq_one_letter_code
_entity_poly.pdbx_strand_id
1 'polypeptide(L)'
;MIHLFCLSRYRLYVKINKKVIKMLNRQKNDYYFNIFLNLARAMYMQLEKDWDKEAKLCGISYAQQHALWLLHVQDGLTLEELGNIAIWNKSTTSALISRLEKKGLVEKRKDEGSRLIRIYLTEEGYKKIDESTNTKECIEYMGLFKDKEEEDVVRVLSLMKELVDEIHQGKNPDFNTFINEYSQN
;
A
#
# COMPACT_ATOMS: atom_id res chain seq x y z
N MET A 1 -7.64 -35.06 7.25
CA MET A 1 -6.56 -34.81 6.24
C MET A 1 -5.99 -33.37 6.30
N ILE A 2 -6.78 -32.37 6.69
CA ILE A 2 -6.36 -30.95 6.79
C ILE A 2 -5.38 -30.67 7.95
N HIS A 3 -5.52 -31.37 9.08
CA HIS A 3 -4.66 -31.21 10.27
C HIS A 3 -3.20 -31.67 10.07
N LEU A 4 -2.94 -32.63 9.17
CA LEU A 4 -1.59 -33.10 8.89
C LEU A 4 -0.80 -32.11 7.99
N PHE A 5 -1.51 -31.36 7.12
CA PHE A 5 -0.90 -30.33 6.27
C PHE A 5 -0.46 -29.09 7.08
N CYS A 6 -1.22 -28.72 8.10
CA CYS A 6 -0.88 -27.60 8.99
C CYS A 6 0.35 -27.93 9.85
N LEU A 7 0.41 -29.15 10.41
CA LEU A 7 1.55 -29.62 11.21
C LEU A 7 2.85 -29.78 10.38
N SER A 8 2.74 -30.13 9.10
CA SER A 8 3.92 -30.23 8.22
C SER A 8 4.49 -28.85 7.86
N ARG A 9 3.62 -27.84 7.60
CA ARG A 9 4.02 -26.46 7.36
C ARG A 9 4.62 -25.83 8.62
N TYR A 10 4.02 -26.07 9.79
CA TYR A 10 4.55 -25.59 11.07
C TYR A 10 5.90 -26.23 11.40
N ARG A 11 6.08 -27.55 11.17
CA ARG A 11 7.37 -28.24 11.34
C ARG A 11 8.43 -27.75 10.35
N LEU A 12 8.05 -27.44 9.12
CA LEU A 12 8.97 -26.86 8.14
C LEU A 12 9.38 -25.44 8.55
N TYR A 13 8.43 -24.61 9.00
CA TYR A 13 8.67 -23.27 9.53
C TYR A 13 9.60 -23.29 10.75
N VAL A 14 9.38 -24.20 11.69
CA VAL A 14 10.24 -24.36 12.88
C VAL A 14 11.62 -24.95 12.51
N LYS A 15 11.72 -25.84 11.51
CA LYS A 15 13.01 -26.35 11.01
C LYS A 15 13.81 -25.28 10.29
N ILE A 16 13.15 -24.45 9.48
CA ILE A 16 13.77 -23.28 8.83
C ILE A 16 14.27 -22.31 9.90
N ASN A 17 13.44 -21.98 10.90
CA ASN A 17 13.83 -21.14 12.02
C ASN A 17 15.04 -21.68 12.80
N LYS A 18 15.08 -22.96 13.16
CA LYS A 18 16.21 -23.54 13.89
C LYS A 18 17.52 -23.55 13.09
N LYS A 19 17.43 -23.81 11.78
CA LYS A 19 18.62 -23.81 10.90
C LYS A 19 19.12 -22.38 10.67
N VAL A 20 18.19 -21.43 10.54
CA VAL A 20 18.45 -19.99 10.44
C VAL A 20 19.11 -19.46 11.71
N ILE A 21 18.60 -19.79 12.88
CA ILE A 21 19.17 -19.35 14.17
C ILE A 21 20.62 -19.86 14.35
N LYS A 22 20.94 -21.07 13.87
CA LYS A 22 22.27 -21.67 14.02
C LYS A 22 23.35 -21.08 13.09
N MET A 23 22.95 -20.48 11.96
CA MET A 23 23.86 -19.77 11.04
C MET A 23 24.16 -18.31 11.44
N LEU A 24 23.49 -17.77 12.45
CA LEU A 24 23.24 -16.34 12.61
C LEU A 24 24.18 -15.60 13.57
N ASN A 25 25.22 -16.18 14.09
CA ASN A 25 26.03 -15.48 15.11
C ASN A 25 27.04 -14.43 14.56
N ARG A 26 27.21 -14.29 13.24
CA ARG A 26 28.16 -13.30 12.68
C ARG A 26 27.64 -12.38 11.55
N GLN A 27 26.48 -12.71 10.94
CA GLN A 27 25.92 -11.92 9.82
C GLN A 27 24.40 -11.76 9.95
N LYS A 28 23.89 -11.70 11.17
CA LYS A 28 22.46 -11.77 11.50
C LYS A 28 21.65 -10.67 10.82
N ASN A 29 22.11 -9.44 10.88
CA ASN A 29 21.38 -8.28 10.37
C ASN A 29 21.35 -8.24 8.84
N ASP A 30 22.47 -8.55 8.17
CA ASP A 30 22.54 -8.56 6.71
C ASP A 30 21.61 -9.64 6.12
N TYR A 31 21.54 -10.80 6.76
CA TYR A 31 20.68 -11.90 6.35
C TYR A 31 19.20 -11.56 6.49
N TYR A 32 18.78 -11.00 7.63
CA TYR A 32 17.40 -10.57 7.85
C TYR A 32 16.99 -9.46 6.90
N PHE A 33 17.87 -8.47 6.72
CA PHE A 33 17.64 -7.40 5.77
C PHE A 33 17.47 -7.91 4.33
N ASN A 34 18.31 -8.84 3.88
CA ASN A 34 18.19 -9.44 2.55
C ASN A 34 16.88 -10.22 2.37
N ILE A 35 16.44 -10.99 3.38
CA ILE A 35 15.14 -11.67 3.33
C ILE A 35 14.02 -10.66 3.28
N PHE A 36 14.01 -9.67 4.18
CA PHE A 36 13.02 -8.59 4.21
C PHE A 36 12.93 -7.88 2.87
N LEU A 37 14.07 -7.44 2.32
CA LEU A 37 14.12 -6.74 1.04
C LEU A 37 13.52 -7.57 -0.11
N ASN A 38 13.87 -8.85 -0.19
CA ASN A 38 13.35 -9.73 -1.24
C ASN A 38 11.86 -10.04 -1.05
N LEU A 39 11.38 -10.23 0.18
CA LEU A 39 9.95 -10.43 0.46
C LEU A 39 9.15 -9.17 0.15
N ALA A 40 9.59 -8.01 0.62
CA ALA A 40 8.93 -6.73 0.36
C ALA A 40 8.88 -6.43 -1.16
N ARG A 41 10.00 -6.64 -1.86
CA ARG A 41 10.06 -6.48 -3.31
C ARG A 41 9.13 -7.44 -4.05
N ALA A 42 9.15 -8.73 -3.69
CA ALA A 42 8.32 -9.73 -4.35
C ALA A 42 6.83 -9.43 -4.15
N MET A 43 6.44 -9.06 -2.95
CA MET A 43 5.06 -8.67 -2.61
C MET A 43 4.65 -7.43 -3.41
N TYR A 44 5.43 -6.36 -3.36
CA TYR A 44 5.12 -5.11 -4.07
C TYR A 44 5.03 -5.31 -5.59
N MET A 45 6.02 -5.98 -6.20
CA MET A 45 6.04 -6.22 -7.65
C MET A 45 4.88 -7.07 -8.14
N GLN A 46 4.44 -8.06 -7.34
CA GLN A 46 3.30 -8.89 -7.69
C GLN A 46 1.99 -8.09 -7.59
N LEU A 47 1.80 -7.36 -6.50
CA LEU A 47 0.63 -6.48 -6.31
C LEU A 47 0.53 -5.45 -7.43
N GLU A 48 1.62 -4.74 -7.73
CA GLU A 48 1.66 -3.74 -8.80
C GLU A 48 1.29 -4.34 -10.16
N LYS A 49 1.85 -5.51 -10.48
CA LYS A 49 1.60 -6.21 -11.75
C LYS A 49 0.12 -6.60 -11.90
N ASP A 50 -0.46 -7.19 -10.87
CA ASP A 50 -1.82 -7.71 -10.94
C ASP A 50 -2.83 -6.55 -10.94
N TRP A 51 -2.62 -5.54 -10.10
CA TRP A 51 -3.48 -4.36 -10.08
C TRP A 51 -3.34 -3.48 -11.34
N ASP A 52 -2.14 -3.39 -11.93
CA ASP A 52 -1.97 -2.67 -13.20
C ASP A 52 -2.74 -3.35 -14.34
N LYS A 53 -2.80 -4.69 -14.33
CA LYS A 53 -3.63 -5.44 -15.28
C LYS A 53 -5.11 -5.09 -15.12
N GLU A 54 -5.64 -5.12 -13.89
CA GLU A 54 -7.04 -4.81 -13.61
C GLU A 54 -7.38 -3.33 -13.87
N ALA A 55 -6.52 -2.41 -13.43
CA ALA A 55 -6.69 -0.98 -13.69
C ALA A 55 -6.75 -0.67 -15.19
N LYS A 56 -5.95 -1.33 -16.01
CA LYS A 56 -5.96 -1.19 -17.46
C LYS A 56 -7.26 -1.62 -18.10
N LEU A 57 -7.94 -2.65 -17.59
CA LEU A 57 -9.27 -3.05 -18.05
C LEU A 57 -10.30 -1.94 -17.82
N CYS A 58 -10.13 -1.15 -16.77
CA CYS A 58 -10.95 0.02 -16.44
C CYS A 58 -10.46 1.32 -17.11
N GLY A 59 -9.47 1.25 -18.01
CA GLY A 59 -8.95 2.38 -18.76
C GLY A 59 -8.04 3.33 -17.95
N ILE A 60 -7.51 2.89 -16.80
CA ILE A 60 -6.57 3.64 -15.97
C ILE A 60 -5.30 2.83 -15.74
N SER A 61 -4.24 3.46 -15.25
CA SER A 61 -3.03 2.77 -14.81
C SER A 61 -3.07 2.48 -13.30
N TYR A 62 -2.23 1.55 -12.82
CA TYR A 62 -2.04 1.29 -11.40
C TYR A 62 -1.80 2.56 -10.58
N ALA A 63 -0.90 3.44 -11.05
CA ALA A 63 -0.63 4.69 -10.36
C ALA A 63 -1.85 5.63 -10.32
N GLN A 64 -2.68 5.64 -11.37
CA GLN A 64 -3.94 6.39 -11.40
C GLN A 64 -4.96 5.80 -10.42
N GLN A 65 -5.10 4.48 -10.38
CA GLN A 65 -5.95 3.78 -9.42
C GLN A 65 -5.50 4.07 -7.98
N HIS A 66 -4.19 3.99 -7.70
CA HIS A 66 -3.65 4.28 -6.38
C HIS A 66 -3.92 5.73 -5.95
N ALA A 67 -3.76 6.72 -6.85
CA ALA A 67 -4.12 8.11 -6.55
C ALA A 67 -5.61 8.29 -6.23
N LEU A 68 -6.49 7.66 -7.01
CA LEU A 68 -7.93 7.69 -6.75
C LEU A 68 -8.28 7.03 -5.41
N TRP A 69 -7.62 5.92 -5.09
CA TRP A 69 -7.81 5.23 -3.81
C TRP A 69 -7.39 6.10 -2.63
N LEU A 70 -6.24 6.75 -2.69
CA LEU A 70 -5.78 7.66 -1.62
C LEU A 70 -6.77 8.82 -1.42
N LEU A 71 -7.28 9.41 -2.50
CA LEU A 71 -8.29 10.45 -2.45
C LEU A 71 -9.66 9.93 -1.97
N HIS A 72 -9.99 8.66 -2.23
CA HIS A 72 -11.20 8.03 -1.70
C HIS A 72 -11.14 7.88 -0.18
N VAL A 73 -9.97 7.55 0.35
CA VAL A 73 -9.72 7.43 1.80
C VAL A 73 -9.65 8.81 2.47
N GLN A 74 -8.96 9.76 1.84
CA GLN A 74 -8.77 11.10 2.37
C GLN A 74 -8.90 12.13 1.23
N ASP A 75 -10.10 12.65 1.03
CA ASP A 75 -10.37 13.63 -0.02
C ASP A 75 -9.82 15.01 0.33
N GLY A 76 -9.55 15.84 -0.65
CA GLY A 76 -9.06 17.19 -0.43
C GLY A 76 -7.57 17.31 -0.08
N LEU A 77 -6.76 16.31 -0.45
CA LEU A 77 -5.30 16.40 -0.33
C LEU A 77 -4.71 17.43 -1.28
N THR A 78 -3.66 18.12 -0.85
CA THR A 78 -2.80 18.91 -1.76
C THR A 78 -1.91 17.98 -2.60
N LEU A 79 -1.30 18.52 -3.67
CA LEU A 79 -0.30 17.77 -4.45
C LEU A 79 0.88 17.28 -3.62
N GLU A 80 1.28 18.05 -2.61
CA GLU A 80 2.40 17.72 -1.74
C GLU A 80 2.03 16.60 -0.78
N GLU A 81 0.91 16.71 -0.06
CA GLU A 81 0.39 15.67 0.83
C GLU A 81 0.19 14.35 0.08
N LEU A 82 -0.49 14.37 -1.07
CA LEU A 82 -0.69 13.18 -1.90
C LEU A 82 0.63 12.55 -2.35
N GLY A 83 1.61 13.37 -2.78
CA GLY A 83 2.93 12.88 -3.17
C GLY A 83 3.69 12.25 -2.00
N ASN A 84 3.62 12.84 -0.83
CA ASN A 84 4.25 12.33 0.38
C ASN A 84 3.63 11.01 0.84
N ILE A 85 2.28 10.92 0.86
CA ILE A 85 1.55 9.69 1.20
C ILE A 85 1.87 8.57 0.21
N ALA A 86 1.85 8.86 -1.09
CA ALA A 86 2.12 7.89 -2.15
C ALA A 86 3.62 7.59 -2.36
N ILE A 87 4.51 8.31 -1.67
CA ILE A 87 5.97 8.23 -1.84
C ILE A 87 6.38 8.54 -3.30
N TRP A 88 5.72 9.51 -3.91
CA TRP A 88 6.03 10.01 -5.25
C TRP A 88 6.73 11.36 -5.22
N ASN A 89 7.57 11.59 -6.21
CA ASN A 89 8.16 12.92 -6.37
C ASN A 89 7.12 13.90 -6.96
N LYS A 90 7.34 15.20 -6.74
CA LYS A 90 6.44 16.29 -7.14
C LYS A 90 6.07 16.26 -8.63
N SER A 91 7.02 15.95 -9.51
CA SER A 91 6.77 15.92 -10.97
C SER A 91 5.86 14.75 -11.34
N THR A 92 6.07 13.58 -10.75
CA THR A 92 5.21 12.40 -10.94
C THR A 92 3.79 12.68 -10.48
N THR A 93 3.63 13.20 -9.25
CA THR A 93 2.31 13.52 -8.69
C THR A 93 1.57 14.54 -9.56
N SER A 94 2.25 15.64 -9.94
CA SER A 94 1.66 16.68 -10.78
C SER A 94 1.21 16.15 -12.15
N ALA A 95 2.05 15.35 -12.82
CA ALA A 95 1.73 14.76 -14.11
C ALA A 95 0.57 13.77 -14.03
N LEU A 96 0.53 12.97 -12.94
CA LEU A 96 -0.52 12.01 -12.69
C LEU A 96 -1.87 12.69 -12.47
N ILE A 97 -1.92 13.67 -11.57
CA ILE A 97 -3.15 14.42 -11.28
C ILE A 97 -3.64 15.20 -12.50
N SER A 98 -2.74 15.79 -13.28
CA SER A 98 -3.14 16.45 -14.53
C SER A 98 -3.77 15.50 -15.56
N ARG A 99 -3.35 14.22 -15.59
CA ARG A 99 -3.98 13.20 -16.43
C ARG A 99 -5.34 12.77 -15.91
N LEU A 100 -5.50 12.64 -14.59
CA LEU A 100 -6.78 12.33 -13.95
C LEU A 100 -7.79 13.46 -14.12
N GLU A 101 -7.35 14.71 -14.00
CA GLU A 101 -8.16 15.90 -14.23
C GLU A 101 -8.64 15.99 -15.69
N LYS A 102 -7.76 15.71 -16.66
CA LYS A 102 -8.13 15.62 -18.09
C LYS A 102 -9.14 14.51 -18.38
N LYS A 103 -9.16 13.44 -17.58
CA LYS A 103 -10.15 12.36 -17.65
C LYS A 103 -11.44 12.70 -16.90
N GLY A 104 -11.52 13.84 -16.22
CA GLY A 104 -12.66 14.22 -15.41
C GLY A 104 -12.84 13.41 -14.12
N LEU A 105 -11.80 12.70 -13.67
CA LEU A 105 -11.86 11.84 -12.48
C LEU A 105 -11.53 12.56 -11.18
N VAL A 106 -10.80 13.67 -11.28
CA VAL A 106 -10.49 14.57 -10.16
C VAL A 106 -10.67 16.01 -10.59
N GLU A 107 -10.88 16.88 -9.62
CA GLU A 107 -10.89 18.32 -9.81
C GLU A 107 -10.00 19.02 -8.77
N LYS A 108 -9.49 20.18 -9.15
CA LYS A 108 -8.71 21.04 -8.26
C LYS A 108 -9.58 22.20 -7.79
N ARG A 109 -9.67 22.37 -6.48
CA ARG A 109 -10.36 23.49 -5.87
C ARG A 109 -9.37 24.33 -5.07
N LYS A 110 -9.56 25.64 -5.13
CA LYS A 110 -8.79 26.57 -4.32
C LYS A 110 -9.56 26.88 -3.06
N ASP A 111 -8.93 26.76 -1.91
CA ASP A 111 -9.56 27.15 -0.64
C ASP A 111 -9.79 28.66 -0.60
N GLU A 112 -10.97 29.09 -0.13
CA GLU A 112 -11.26 30.51 0.04
C GLU A 112 -10.26 31.14 1.01
N GLY A 113 -9.66 32.27 0.60
CA GLY A 113 -8.67 32.97 1.43
C GLY A 113 -7.28 32.32 1.50
N SER A 114 -7.07 31.17 0.86
CA SER A 114 -5.80 30.43 0.84
C SER A 114 -5.16 30.43 -0.56
N ARG A 115 -3.84 30.18 -0.59
CA ARG A 115 -3.11 29.86 -1.84
C ARG A 115 -3.09 28.36 -2.12
N LEU A 116 -3.60 27.53 -1.21
CA LEU A 116 -3.59 26.08 -1.32
C LEU A 116 -4.60 25.63 -2.38
N ILE A 117 -4.18 24.68 -3.19
CA ILE A 117 -5.01 23.98 -4.16
C ILE A 117 -5.16 22.56 -3.66
N ARG A 118 -6.40 22.15 -3.44
CA ARG A 118 -6.75 20.79 -3.01
C ARG A 118 -7.35 20.01 -4.16
N ILE A 119 -7.18 18.69 -4.12
CA ILE A 119 -7.61 17.74 -5.12
C ILE A 119 -8.77 16.94 -4.54
N TYR A 120 -9.86 16.88 -5.29
CA TYR A 120 -11.09 16.19 -4.90
C TYR A 120 -11.47 15.18 -5.98
N LEU A 121 -12.06 14.05 -5.56
CA LEU A 121 -12.69 13.13 -6.49
C LEU A 121 -13.95 13.79 -7.08
N THR A 122 -14.17 13.55 -8.37
CA THR A 122 -15.45 13.81 -9.01
C THR A 122 -16.39 12.62 -8.83
N GLU A 123 -17.68 12.76 -9.18
CA GLU A 123 -18.61 11.64 -9.21
C GLU A 123 -18.10 10.50 -10.13
N GLU A 124 -17.52 10.84 -11.27
CA GLU A 124 -16.88 9.88 -12.17
C GLU A 124 -15.63 9.24 -11.57
N GLY A 125 -14.88 10.00 -10.73
CA GLY A 125 -13.76 9.48 -9.96
C GLY A 125 -14.20 8.42 -8.96
N TYR A 126 -15.27 8.66 -8.21
CA TYR A 126 -15.85 7.66 -7.29
C TYR A 126 -16.32 6.41 -8.01
N LYS A 127 -17.03 6.55 -9.13
CA LYS A 127 -17.45 5.41 -9.97
C LYS A 127 -16.25 4.62 -10.50
N LYS A 128 -15.18 5.33 -10.89
CA LYS A 128 -13.98 4.71 -11.46
C LYS A 128 -13.20 3.90 -10.42
N ILE A 129 -13.10 4.40 -9.19
CA ILE A 129 -12.45 3.64 -8.13
C ILE A 129 -13.27 2.40 -7.77
N ASP A 130 -14.58 2.54 -7.63
CA ASP A 130 -15.48 1.42 -7.36
C ASP A 130 -15.39 0.34 -8.46
N GLU A 131 -15.45 0.72 -9.74
CA GLU A 131 -15.28 -0.18 -10.87
C GLU A 131 -13.93 -0.92 -10.81
N SER A 132 -12.85 -0.21 -10.53
CA SER A 132 -11.48 -0.76 -10.57
C SER A 132 -11.08 -1.58 -9.34
N THR A 133 -11.83 -1.49 -8.23
CA THR A 133 -11.58 -2.25 -7.00
C THR A 133 -12.52 -3.43 -6.82
N ASN A 134 -13.65 -3.47 -7.52
CA ASN A 134 -14.60 -4.59 -7.51
C ASN A 134 -14.22 -5.71 -8.48
N THR A 135 -12.95 -5.85 -8.84
CA THR A 135 -12.46 -6.97 -9.65
C THR A 135 -12.20 -8.20 -8.75
N LYS A 136 -12.22 -9.37 -9.36
CA LYS A 136 -11.97 -10.63 -8.63
C LYS A 136 -10.61 -10.61 -7.94
N GLU A 137 -9.58 -10.15 -8.62
CA GLU A 137 -8.21 -10.06 -8.13
C GLU A 137 -8.10 -9.09 -6.95
N CYS A 138 -8.72 -7.92 -7.01
CA CYS A 138 -8.75 -6.97 -5.91
C CYS A 138 -9.47 -7.56 -4.68
N ILE A 139 -10.60 -8.25 -4.87
CA ILE A 139 -11.33 -8.90 -3.78
C ILE A 139 -10.49 -10.02 -3.14
N GLU A 140 -9.75 -10.80 -3.93
CA GLU A 140 -8.83 -11.82 -3.41
C GLU A 140 -7.72 -11.20 -2.55
N TYR A 141 -7.15 -10.06 -2.96
CA TYR A 141 -6.13 -9.33 -2.17
C TYR A 141 -6.71 -8.72 -0.88
N MET A 142 -7.90 -8.13 -0.94
CA MET A 142 -8.60 -7.65 0.27
C MET A 142 -8.89 -8.78 1.26
N GLY A 143 -9.10 -10.01 0.76
CA GLY A 143 -9.29 -11.21 1.56
C GLY A 143 -8.00 -11.88 2.05
N LEU A 144 -6.83 -11.29 1.83
CA LEU A 144 -5.53 -11.92 2.14
C LEU A 144 -5.38 -12.34 3.60
N PHE A 145 -6.00 -11.61 4.51
CA PHE A 145 -5.94 -11.84 5.95
C PHE A 145 -7.15 -12.57 6.54
N LYS A 146 -8.19 -12.88 5.75
CA LYS A 146 -9.48 -13.44 6.22
C LYS A 146 -9.34 -14.75 7.01
N ASP A 147 -8.33 -15.58 6.69
CA ASP A 147 -8.08 -16.88 7.33
C ASP A 147 -6.86 -16.82 8.27
N LYS A 148 -6.47 -15.63 8.73
CA LYS A 148 -5.36 -15.41 9.66
C LYS A 148 -5.91 -15.08 11.04
N GLU A 149 -5.18 -15.45 12.07
CA GLU A 149 -5.48 -15.01 13.42
C GLU A 149 -5.24 -13.51 13.54
N GLU A 150 -6.17 -12.77 14.13
CA GLU A 150 -6.11 -11.32 14.26
C GLU A 150 -4.82 -10.85 14.96
N GLU A 151 -4.37 -11.56 16.00
CA GLU A 151 -3.14 -11.26 16.72
C GLU A 151 -1.91 -11.30 15.80
N ASP A 152 -1.83 -12.30 14.90
CA ASP A 152 -0.73 -12.43 13.93
C ASP A 152 -0.78 -11.31 12.89
N VAL A 153 -1.97 -10.91 12.43
CA VAL A 153 -2.15 -9.79 11.48
C VAL A 153 -1.70 -8.48 12.11
N VAL A 154 -2.21 -8.17 13.31
CA VAL A 154 -1.85 -6.93 14.04
C VAL A 154 -0.35 -6.87 14.29
N ARG A 155 0.26 -7.98 14.71
CA ARG A 155 1.71 -8.08 14.96
C ARG A 155 2.53 -7.80 13.70
N VAL A 156 2.14 -8.37 12.57
CA VAL A 156 2.83 -8.14 11.28
C VAL A 156 2.71 -6.69 10.84
N LEU A 157 1.50 -6.12 10.87
CA LEU A 157 1.26 -4.74 10.48
C LEU A 157 1.98 -3.75 11.39
N SER A 158 1.98 -3.98 12.71
CA SER A 158 2.70 -3.14 13.67
C SER A 158 4.21 -3.14 13.40
N LEU A 159 4.80 -4.33 13.18
CA LEU A 159 6.22 -4.44 12.84
C LEU A 159 6.55 -3.77 11.50
N MET A 160 5.71 -3.95 10.47
CA MET A 160 5.90 -3.26 9.19
C MET A 160 5.86 -1.75 9.35
N LYS A 161 4.92 -1.23 10.15
CA LYS A 161 4.82 0.20 10.45
C LYS A 161 6.09 0.72 11.15
N GLU A 162 6.56 0.03 12.20
CA GLU A 162 7.81 0.38 12.90
C GLU A 162 9.00 0.46 11.92
N LEU A 163 9.15 -0.55 11.04
CA LEU A 163 10.23 -0.58 10.04
C LEU A 163 10.13 0.57 9.03
N VAL A 164 8.93 0.93 8.60
CA VAL A 164 8.70 2.07 7.71
C VAL A 164 9.03 3.39 8.40
N ASP A 165 8.61 3.56 9.66
CA ASP A 165 8.93 4.75 10.47
C ASP A 165 10.45 4.92 10.64
N GLU A 166 11.19 3.83 10.91
CA GLU A 166 12.65 3.83 10.99
C GLU A 166 13.30 4.21 9.64
N ILE A 167 12.83 3.65 8.52
CA ILE A 167 13.33 3.94 7.17
C ILE A 167 13.08 5.41 6.82
N HIS A 168 11.91 5.94 7.11
CA HIS A 168 11.55 7.33 6.85
C HIS A 168 12.27 8.31 7.81
N GLN A 169 12.70 7.87 8.99
CA GLN A 169 13.39 8.70 10.00
C GLN A 169 12.61 9.99 10.33
N GLY A 170 11.29 9.91 10.40
CA GLY A 170 10.42 11.07 10.60
C GLY A 170 10.37 12.08 9.44
N LYS A 171 10.93 11.76 8.28
CA LYS A 171 10.97 12.67 7.12
C LYS A 171 9.68 12.68 6.30
N ASN A 172 8.73 11.82 6.60
CA ASN A 172 7.44 11.77 5.91
C ASN A 172 6.27 11.77 6.92
N PRO A 173 5.98 12.93 7.56
CA PRO A 173 4.89 13.03 8.53
C PRO A 173 3.51 12.79 7.92
N ASP A 174 3.28 13.16 6.66
CA ASP A 174 1.99 12.98 5.98
C ASP A 174 1.65 11.50 5.85
N PHE A 175 2.62 10.67 5.46
CA PHE A 175 2.45 9.21 5.40
C PHE A 175 2.10 8.62 6.77
N ASN A 176 2.83 9.02 7.81
CA ASN A 176 2.61 8.52 9.17
C ASN A 176 1.24 8.93 9.71
N THR A 177 0.81 10.17 9.46
CA THR A 177 -0.52 10.66 9.82
C THR A 177 -1.60 9.88 9.11
N PHE A 178 -1.48 9.72 7.80
CA PHE A 178 -2.41 8.95 6.97
C PHE A 178 -2.58 7.50 7.49
N ILE A 179 -1.48 6.78 7.73
CA ILE A 179 -1.55 5.39 8.23
C ILE A 179 -2.16 5.32 9.63
N ASN A 180 -1.86 6.27 10.53
CA ASN A 180 -2.44 6.29 11.88
C ASN A 180 -3.95 6.56 11.86
N GLU A 181 -4.41 7.50 11.05
CA GLU A 181 -5.84 7.83 10.91
C GLU A 181 -6.61 6.67 10.29
N TYR A 182 -6.05 6.04 9.26
CA TYR A 182 -6.67 4.89 8.60
C TYR A 182 -6.78 3.66 9.52
N SER A 183 -5.86 3.50 10.46
CA SER A 183 -5.85 2.38 11.42
C SER A 183 -6.86 2.54 12.56
N GLN A 184 -7.52 3.70 12.69
CA GLN A 184 -8.48 3.99 13.76
C GLN A 184 -9.96 3.87 13.33
N ASN A 185 -10.20 3.67 12.03
CA ASN A 185 -11.52 3.46 11.41
C ASN A 185 -11.75 1.98 11.07
#